data_ddff9c57daeea71e7995c2626fa6e18e
#
_entry.id   ddff9c57daeea71e7995c2626fa6e18e
#
_cell.length_a   1.000
_cell.length_b   1.000
_cell.length_c   1.000
_cell.angle_alpha   90.00
_cell.angle_beta   90.00
_cell.angle_gamma   90.00
#
_symmetry.space_group_name_H-M   'P 1'
#
loop_
_entity.id
_entity.type
_entity.pdbx_description
1 polymer ?
#
loop_
_entity_poly.entity_id
_entity_poly.type
_entity_poly.pdbx_seq_one_letter_code
_entity_poly.pdbx_strand_id
1 'polypeptide(L)'
;MKDKYEKKNKLSPEVKSSIIVIACSLLFLGSVTTIGILLNRKPKDDVIVTPVSSTTSISSSITQPSSTDEPVVSILDSTLKKPFTEEKVEIKRYFFDPSKEDTILQNAMYIEDGVYHSSKGVDYYTKSDIKFNVYAVADGVVKSITPNDKTFGNIVEIQHVGTDLTTLYASLGEINVKVGQEVKSGEKIGTSGSSSINGDYSNSLHFEVIKNDICLNPIDLYGKQLKEI
;
A
#
# COMPACT_ATOMS: atom_id res chain seq x y z
N MET A 1 28.98 -11.55 -43.26
CA MET A 1 29.46 -10.89 -42.04
C MET A 1 28.27 -10.55 -41.16
N LYS A 2 27.52 -11.56 -40.73
CA LYS A 2 26.36 -11.43 -39.81
C LYS A 2 26.25 -12.78 -39.11
N ASP A 3 26.92 -12.99 -37.99
CA ASP A 3 26.66 -14.10 -37.06
C ASP A 3 27.68 -14.02 -35.92
N LYS A 4 27.48 -13.05 -35.01
CA LYS A 4 28.34 -12.94 -33.82
C LYS A 4 27.74 -12.29 -32.59
N TYR A 5 26.42 -12.29 -32.43
CA TYR A 5 25.79 -11.78 -31.19
C TYR A 5 24.55 -12.57 -30.81
N GLU A 6 24.67 -13.85 -30.50
CA GLU A 6 23.70 -14.59 -29.68
C GLU A 6 24.42 -15.62 -28.80
N LYS A 7 25.10 -15.13 -27.76
CA LYS A 7 25.38 -15.94 -26.59
C LYS A 7 24.42 -15.50 -25.49
N LYS A 8 23.22 -16.08 -25.47
CA LYS A 8 22.30 -16.02 -24.28
C LYS A 8 23.05 -16.73 -23.14
N ASN A 9 23.50 -15.96 -22.16
CA ASN A 9 24.01 -16.48 -20.89
C ASN A 9 22.84 -17.13 -20.13
N LYS A 10 22.60 -18.42 -20.38
CA LYS A 10 21.75 -19.22 -19.49
C LYS A 10 22.55 -19.48 -18.22
N LEU A 11 22.14 -18.88 -17.12
CA LEU A 11 22.64 -19.19 -15.78
C LEU A 11 22.48 -20.69 -15.52
N SER A 12 23.54 -21.33 -14.99
CA SER A 12 23.49 -22.75 -14.66
C SER A 12 22.48 -23.04 -13.56
N PRO A 13 21.90 -24.26 -13.47
CA PRO A 13 20.95 -24.63 -12.44
C PRO A 13 21.49 -24.42 -11.02
N GLU A 14 22.77 -24.59 -10.81
CA GLU A 14 23.46 -24.41 -9.52
C GLU A 14 23.49 -22.93 -9.08
N VAL A 15 23.68 -22.00 -10.03
CA VAL A 15 23.66 -20.56 -9.74
C VAL A 15 22.23 -20.09 -9.40
N LYS A 16 21.19 -20.66 -10.05
CA LYS A 16 19.79 -20.38 -9.74
C LYS A 16 19.44 -20.83 -8.31
N SER A 17 19.89 -22.01 -7.90
CA SER A 17 19.67 -22.55 -6.55
C SER A 17 20.35 -21.69 -5.47
N SER A 18 21.59 -21.24 -5.72
CA SER A 18 22.32 -20.40 -4.77
C SER A 18 21.71 -19.03 -4.56
N ILE A 19 21.16 -18.41 -5.61
CA ILE A 19 20.46 -17.10 -5.52
C ILE A 19 19.18 -17.22 -4.67
N ILE A 20 18.42 -18.31 -4.81
CA ILE A 20 17.19 -18.55 -4.03
C ILE A 20 17.52 -18.75 -2.54
N VAL A 21 18.60 -19.48 -2.21
CA VAL A 21 19.02 -19.73 -0.83
C VAL A 21 19.50 -18.45 -0.14
N ILE A 22 20.23 -17.58 -0.84
CA ILE A 22 20.72 -16.31 -0.31
C ILE A 22 19.55 -15.34 -0.04
N ALA A 23 18.54 -15.29 -0.91
CA ALA A 23 17.36 -14.45 -0.71
C ALA A 23 16.54 -14.88 0.51
N CYS A 24 16.43 -16.19 0.80
CA CYS A 24 15.73 -16.70 1.96
C CYS A 24 16.48 -16.50 3.29
N SER A 25 17.81 -16.52 3.30
CA SER A 25 18.61 -16.41 4.53
C SER A 25 18.70 -14.99 5.08
N LEU A 26 18.57 -13.95 4.26
CA LEU A 26 18.60 -12.55 4.70
C LEU A 26 17.30 -12.10 5.39
N LEU A 27 16.19 -12.80 5.18
CA LEU A 27 14.90 -12.49 5.80
C LEU A 27 14.81 -12.91 7.28
N PHE A 28 15.67 -13.81 7.76
CA PHE A 28 15.63 -14.31 9.15
C PHE A 28 16.50 -13.55 10.15
N LEU A 29 17.42 -12.70 9.72
CA LEU A 29 18.37 -12.00 10.60
C LEU A 29 17.92 -10.60 11.07
N GLY A 30 16.81 -10.07 10.55
CA GLY A 30 16.32 -8.71 10.84
C GLY A 30 15.35 -8.56 12.01
N SER A 31 14.82 -9.65 12.58
CA SER A 31 13.63 -9.59 13.46
C SER A 31 13.90 -9.65 14.98
N VAL A 32 15.15 -9.69 15.45
CA VAL A 32 15.44 -9.96 16.88
C VAL A 32 15.91 -8.75 17.69
N THR A 33 16.14 -7.57 17.11
CA THR A 33 16.80 -6.47 17.83
C THR A 33 15.91 -5.30 18.28
N THR A 34 14.59 -5.32 18.12
CA THR A 34 13.74 -4.15 18.48
C THR A 34 12.78 -4.33 19.65
N ILE A 35 12.81 -5.45 20.40
CA ILE A 35 11.87 -5.68 21.53
C ILE A 35 12.44 -5.20 22.90
N GLY A 36 13.68 -4.68 22.96
CA GLY A 36 14.40 -4.42 24.22
C GLY A 36 14.19 -3.05 24.89
N ILE A 37 13.51 -2.06 24.31
CA ILE A 37 13.61 -0.66 24.80
C ILE A 37 12.31 -0.09 25.42
N LEU A 38 11.21 -0.80 25.45
CA LEU A 38 9.92 -0.23 25.89
C LEU A 38 9.43 -0.61 27.30
N LEU A 39 10.26 -1.22 28.16
CA LEU A 39 9.82 -1.68 29.49
C LEU A 39 10.37 -0.88 30.68
N ASN A 40 10.80 0.38 30.53
CA ASN A 40 11.26 1.15 31.69
C ASN A 40 10.77 2.60 31.71
N ARG A 41 9.45 2.83 31.88
CA ARG A 41 8.92 4.13 32.34
C ARG A 41 8.06 3.90 33.58
N LYS A 42 8.56 4.36 34.71
CA LYS A 42 7.83 4.44 36.00
C LYS A 42 6.77 5.54 35.91
N PRO A 43 5.57 5.33 36.51
CA PRO A 43 4.57 6.40 36.65
C PRO A 43 4.99 7.41 37.72
N LYS A 44 4.68 8.67 37.54
CA LYS A 44 4.74 9.74 38.55
C LYS A 44 3.34 10.01 39.09
N ASP A 45 3.30 10.12 40.41
CA ASP A 45 2.14 10.21 41.27
C ASP A 45 1.36 11.52 41.20
N ASP A 46 0.07 11.39 41.37
CA ASP A 46 -0.94 12.13 42.12
C ASP A 46 -0.96 13.66 42.14
N VAL A 47 -2.08 14.22 41.63
CA VAL A 47 -2.71 15.39 42.20
C VAL A 47 -4.19 15.11 42.40
N ILE A 48 -4.59 15.04 43.66
CA ILE A 48 -5.97 14.97 44.17
C ILE A 48 -6.61 16.36 43.98
N VAL A 49 -7.76 16.45 43.30
CA VAL A 49 -8.66 17.61 43.39
C VAL A 49 -10.04 17.13 43.70
N THR A 50 -10.56 17.60 44.82
CA THR A 50 -11.87 17.36 45.44
C THR A 50 -13.04 17.91 44.60
N PRO A 51 -14.25 17.34 44.74
CA PRO A 51 -15.40 17.73 43.94
C PRO A 51 -16.14 18.94 44.54
N VAL A 52 -16.48 19.91 43.70
CA VAL A 52 -17.49 20.92 44.04
C VAL A 52 -18.78 20.59 43.31
N SER A 53 -19.80 20.28 44.11
CA SER A 53 -21.18 20.16 43.69
C SER A 53 -21.74 21.54 43.30
N SER A 54 -22.35 21.67 42.12
CA SER A 54 -23.34 22.70 41.83
C SER A 54 -24.34 22.18 40.80
N THR A 55 -25.51 21.88 41.28
CA THR A 55 -26.70 21.51 40.57
C THR A 55 -27.24 22.72 39.78
N THR A 56 -27.34 22.62 38.45
CA THR A 56 -28.21 23.48 37.66
C THR A 56 -28.87 22.65 36.56
N SER A 57 -30.12 22.37 36.72
CA SER A 57 -30.99 21.75 35.74
C SER A 57 -31.31 22.72 34.62
N ILE A 58 -30.84 22.41 33.41
CA ILE A 58 -31.33 23.03 32.17
C ILE A 58 -31.95 21.94 31.33
N SER A 59 -33.25 21.95 31.24
CA SER A 59 -34.06 21.19 30.30
C SER A 59 -33.82 21.74 28.91
N SER A 60 -33.13 20.97 28.05
CA SER A 60 -33.03 21.27 26.62
C SER A 60 -33.63 20.09 25.86
N SER A 61 -34.70 20.39 25.16
CA SER A 61 -35.40 19.53 24.22
C SER A 61 -34.40 18.97 23.18
N ILE A 62 -34.17 17.65 23.20
CA ILE A 62 -33.43 16.94 22.19
C ILE A 62 -34.35 16.82 20.97
N THR A 63 -34.08 17.62 19.94
CA THR A 63 -34.64 17.41 18.61
C THR A 63 -33.86 16.21 18.02
N GLN A 64 -34.53 15.09 17.89
CA GLN A 64 -34.04 13.87 17.26
C GLN A 64 -33.76 14.18 15.80
N PRO A 65 -32.52 13.95 15.29
CA PRO A 65 -32.30 14.03 13.86
C PRO A 65 -33.00 12.84 13.19
N SER A 66 -33.80 13.14 12.20
CA SER A 66 -34.46 12.17 11.31
C SER A 66 -33.46 11.19 10.78
N SER A 67 -33.58 9.92 11.14
CA SER A 67 -32.82 8.82 10.54
C SER A 67 -33.31 8.65 9.11
N THR A 68 -32.51 9.12 8.15
CA THR A 68 -32.61 8.67 6.78
C THR A 68 -32.03 7.25 6.78
N ASP A 69 -32.87 6.24 6.65
CA ASP A 69 -32.49 4.85 6.43
C ASP A 69 -31.88 4.69 5.03
N GLU A 70 -30.64 5.16 4.86
CA GLU A 70 -29.78 4.65 3.80
C GLU A 70 -29.35 3.25 4.24
N PRO A 71 -29.46 2.22 3.36
CA PRO A 71 -28.99 0.88 3.70
C PRO A 71 -27.49 0.95 4.00
N VAL A 72 -27.11 0.68 5.24
CA VAL A 72 -25.73 0.57 5.67
C VAL A 72 -25.15 -0.67 4.98
N VAL A 73 -24.65 -0.50 3.76
CA VAL A 73 -23.85 -1.52 3.09
C VAL A 73 -22.60 -1.71 3.95
N SER A 74 -22.48 -2.89 4.52
CA SER A 74 -21.29 -3.22 5.31
C SER A 74 -20.04 -2.98 4.45
N ILE A 75 -19.02 -2.33 5.00
CA ILE A 75 -17.72 -2.13 4.33
C ILE A 75 -17.20 -3.47 3.81
N LEU A 76 -17.46 -4.55 4.53
CA LEU A 76 -17.08 -5.92 4.16
C LEU A 76 -17.72 -6.42 2.86
N ASP A 77 -18.90 -5.90 2.48
CA ASP A 77 -19.59 -6.25 1.25
C ASP A 77 -19.17 -5.37 0.06
N SER A 78 -18.37 -4.32 0.30
CA SER A 78 -17.81 -3.49 -0.76
C SER A 78 -16.74 -4.26 -1.54
N THR A 79 -16.59 -3.93 -2.84
CA THR A 79 -15.59 -4.57 -3.71
C THR A 79 -14.33 -3.73 -3.80
N LEU A 80 -13.17 -4.40 -3.85
CA LEU A 80 -11.88 -3.76 -4.12
C LEU A 80 -11.85 -3.23 -5.55
N LYS A 81 -11.75 -1.91 -5.72
CA LYS A 81 -11.67 -1.26 -7.04
C LYS A 81 -10.22 -1.12 -7.50
N LYS A 82 -10.02 -0.78 -8.78
CA LYS A 82 -8.71 -0.30 -9.24
C LYS A 82 -8.44 1.09 -8.66
N PRO A 83 -7.16 1.43 -8.42
CA PRO A 83 -6.78 2.76 -7.87
C PRO A 83 -6.81 3.89 -8.92
N PHE A 84 -7.32 3.66 -10.11
CA PHE A 84 -7.44 4.62 -11.22
C PHE A 84 -8.65 4.28 -12.08
N THR A 85 -9.10 5.25 -12.89
CA THR A 85 -10.24 5.09 -13.81
C THR A 85 -9.85 5.25 -15.28
N GLU A 86 -8.65 5.75 -15.57
CA GLU A 86 -8.17 6.03 -16.90
C GLU A 86 -7.86 4.74 -17.68
N GLU A 87 -8.46 4.56 -18.85
CA GLU A 87 -8.30 3.37 -19.71
C GLU A 87 -6.88 3.19 -20.28
N LYS A 88 -6.10 4.28 -20.36
CA LYS A 88 -4.73 4.28 -20.90
C LYS A 88 -3.65 3.91 -19.87
N VAL A 89 -4.07 3.59 -18.65
CA VAL A 89 -3.14 3.13 -17.60
C VAL A 89 -2.84 1.65 -17.80
N GLU A 90 -1.57 1.34 -17.93
CA GLU A 90 -1.06 -0.01 -18.18
C GLU A 90 -0.15 -0.47 -17.04
N ILE A 91 0.14 -1.77 -16.99
CA ILE A 91 1.08 -2.35 -16.03
C ILE A 91 2.49 -2.20 -16.56
N LYS A 92 3.38 -1.62 -15.75
CA LYS A 92 4.81 -1.54 -15.99
C LYS A 92 5.56 -2.70 -15.34
N ARG A 93 5.21 -3.02 -14.08
CA ARG A 93 5.82 -4.09 -13.29
C ARG A 93 4.73 -4.88 -12.56
N TYR A 94 4.85 -6.19 -12.62
CA TYR A 94 3.93 -7.11 -11.98
C TYR A 94 4.31 -7.37 -10.52
N PHE A 95 3.37 -7.85 -9.74
CA PHE A 95 3.61 -8.49 -8.45
C PHE A 95 4.51 -9.72 -8.65
N PHE A 96 5.50 -9.91 -7.75
CA PHE A 96 6.40 -11.05 -7.82
C PHE A 96 5.72 -12.31 -7.26
N ASP A 97 5.39 -13.25 -8.13
CA ASP A 97 4.85 -14.55 -7.78
C ASP A 97 5.81 -15.65 -8.28
N PRO A 98 6.52 -16.36 -7.38
CA PRO A 98 7.51 -17.35 -7.77
C PRO A 98 6.96 -18.55 -8.54
N SER A 99 5.63 -18.73 -8.59
CA SER A 99 4.96 -19.77 -9.38
C SER A 99 4.84 -19.45 -10.86
N LYS A 100 5.11 -18.20 -11.26
CA LYS A 100 4.97 -17.73 -12.64
C LYS A 100 6.23 -18.03 -13.49
N GLU A 101 6.05 -17.94 -14.79
CA GLU A 101 7.15 -18.15 -15.76
C GLU A 101 8.27 -17.11 -15.61
N ASP A 102 9.48 -17.48 -15.97
CA ASP A 102 10.71 -16.64 -15.86
C ASP A 102 10.53 -15.25 -16.53
N THR A 103 9.79 -15.17 -17.64
CA THR A 103 9.53 -13.91 -18.34
C THR A 103 8.68 -12.94 -17.53
N ILE A 104 7.71 -13.45 -16.77
CA ILE A 104 6.87 -12.65 -15.86
C ILE A 104 7.68 -12.24 -14.64
N LEU A 105 8.49 -13.18 -14.09
CA LEU A 105 9.34 -12.90 -12.93
C LEU A 105 10.36 -11.79 -13.21
N GLN A 106 10.97 -11.75 -14.40
CA GLN A 106 11.87 -10.66 -14.79
C GLN A 106 11.17 -9.28 -14.78
N ASN A 107 9.87 -9.25 -15.16
CA ASN A 107 9.05 -8.05 -15.16
C ASN A 107 8.39 -7.76 -13.80
N ALA A 108 8.71 -8.54 -12.77
CA ALA A 108 8.23 -8.38 -11.40
C ALA A 108 9.36 -8.03 -10.42
N MET A 109 10.49 -7.53 -10.94
CA MET A 109 11.65 -7.13 -10.14
C MET A 109 12.06 -5.70 -10.45
N TYR A 110 12.69 -5.04 -9.49
CA TYR A 110 13.33 -3.73 -9.65
C TYR A 110 14.76 -3.76 -9.09
N ILE A 111 15.56 -2.76 -9.46
CA ILE A 111 16.94 -2.63 -8.97
C ILE A 111 16.99 -1.40 -8.06
N GLU A 112 17.52 -1.58 -6.87
CA GLU A 112 17.83 -0.52 -5.93
C GLU A 112 19.26 -0.71 -5.42
N ASP A 113 20.08 0.34 -5.51
CA ASP A 113 21.50 0.32 -5.12
C ASP A 113 22.29 -0.88 -5.72
N GLY A 114 21.93 -1.30 -6.93
CA GLY A 114 22.57 -2.42 -7.65
C GLY A 114 22.07 -3.81 -7.23
N VAL A 115 21.08 -3.89 -6.35
CA VAL A 115 20.49 -5.16 -5.88
C VAL A 115 19.13 -5.36 -6.52
N TYR A 116 18.82 -6.60 -6.92
CA TYR A 116 17.51 -6.98 -7.42
C TYR A 116 16.55 -7.25 -6.26
N HIS A 117 15.39 -6.58 -6.29
CA HIS A 117 14.31 -6.75 -5.34
C HIS A 117 13.06 -7.27 -6.04
N SER A 118 12.32 -8.16 -5.40
CA SER A 118 11.00 -8.60 -5.84
C SER A 118 9.95 -7.52 -5.56
N SER A 119 9.08 -7.24 -6.53
CA SER A 119 7.97 -6.30 -6.34
C SER A 119 6.91 -6.90 -5.43
N LYS A 120 6.52 -6.15 -4.40
CA LYS A 120 5.44 -6.49 -3.46
C LYS A 120 4.07 -6.00 -3.91
N GLY A 121 4.02 -5.27 -5.02
CA GLY A 121 2.83 -4.69 -5.60
C GLY A 121 2.87 -4.68 -7.11
N VAL A 122 2.05 -3.82 -7.70
CA VAL A 122 1.97 -3.60 -9.15
C VAL A 122 2.28 -2.16 -9.45
N ASP A 123 3.14 -1.91 -10.44
CA ASP A 123 3.41 -0.56 -10.94
C ASP A 123 2.57 -0.28 -12.18
N TYR A 124 1.91 0.86 -12.15
CA TYR A 124 1.07 1.38 -13.22
C TYR A 124 1.67 2.64 -13.82
N TYR A 125 1.49 2.84 -15.12
CA TYR A 125 1.95 4.00 -15.87
C TYR A 125 1.08 4.27 -17.09
N THR A 126 1.28 5.40 -17.76
CA THR A 126 0.78 5.64 -19.11
C THR A 126 1.94 5.67 -20.10
N LYS A 127 1.79 5.08 -21.30
CA LYS A 127 2.86 5.10 -22.33
C LYS A 127 3.33 6.49 -22.72
N SER A 128 2.44 7.47 -22.63
CA SER A 128 2.74 8.88 -22.95
C SER A 128 3.24 9.65 -21.73
N ASP A 129 3.52 8.99 -20.62
CA ASP A 129 3.89 9.59 -19.33
C ASP A 129 2.94 10.72 -18.87
N ILE A 130 1.64 10.53 -19.12
CA ILE A 130 0.60 11.49 -18.74
C ILE A 130 0.16 11.19 -17.29
N LYS A 131 0.08 12.26 -16.48
CA LYS A 131 -0.42 12.21 -15.11
C LYS A 131 -1.87 11.72 -15.09
N PHE A 132 -2.18 10.81 -14.14
CA PHE A 132 -3.52 10.31 -13.88
C PHE A 132 -3.89 10.45 -12.40
N ASN A 133 -5.19 10.43 -12.11
CA ASN A 133 -5.69 10.52 -10.75
C ASN A 133 -5.58 9.18 -10.03
N VAL A 134 -5.34 9.24 -8.72
CA VAL A 134 -5.27 8.06 -7.86
C VAL A 134 -6.41 8.14 -6.84
N TYR A 135 -7.14 7.02 -6.70
CA TYR A 135 -8.34 6.91 -5.88
C TYR A 135 -8.21 5.81 -4.82
N ALA A 136 -8.89 5.98 -3.69
CA ALA A 136 -9.04 4.94 -2.70
C ALA A 136 -9.81 3.75 -3.28
N VAL A 137 -9.27 2.54 -3.15
CA VAL A 137 -9.84 1.31 -3.74
C VAL A 137 -11.04 0.78 -2.98
N ALA A 138 -11.18 1.17 -1.71
CA ALA A 138 -12.30 0.82 -0.81
C ALA A 138 -12.39 1.89 0.30
N ASP A 139 -13.47 1.86 1.08
CA ASP A 139 -13.65 2.70 2.27
C ASP A 139 -12.56 2.39 3.30
N GLY A 140 -12.03 3.42 3.96
CA GLY A 140 -10.97 3.24 4.95
C GLY A 140 -10.57 4.52 5.66
N VAL A 141 -9.50 4.44 6.44
CA VAL A 141 -8.88 5.57 7.15
C VAL A 141 -7.43 5.67 6.72
N VAL A 142 -6.96 6.87 6.41
CA VAL A 142 -5.55 7.13 6.10
C VAL A 142 -4.70 6.84 7.34
N LYS A 143 -3.94 5.75 7.29
CA LYS A 143 -3.10 5.25 8.38
C LYS A 143 -1.81 6.05 8.51
N SER A 144 -1.15 6.29 7.39
CA SER A 144 0.12 7.01 7.34
C SER A 144 0.32 7.75 6.02
N ILE A 145 1.17 8.77 6.04
CA ILE A 145 1.69 9.47 4.87
C ILE A 145 3.20 9.62 5.06
N THR A 146 3.99 9.10 4.12
CA THR A 146 5.45 9.24 4.11
C THR A 146 5.83 10.05 2.87
N PRO A 147 6.19 11.33 3.02
CA PRO A 147 6.63 12.14 1.90
C PRO A 147 8.10 11.86 1.58
N ASN A 148 8.44 11.93 0.29
CA ASN A 148 9.81 11.89 -0.23
C ASN A 148 10.63 10.65 0.24
N ASP A 149 9.98 9.48 0.30
CA ASP A 149 10.72 8.23 0.48
C ASP A 149 11.75 8.07 -0.66
N LYS A 150 12.98 7.64 -0.32
CA LYS A 150 14.10 7.56 -1.27
C LYS A 150 13.79 6.64 -2.45
N THR A 151 13.10 5.55 -2.19
CA THR A 151 12.84 4.46 -3.15
C THR A 151 11.49 4.64 -3.83
N PHE A 152 10.45 4.89 -3.04
CA PHE A 152 9.06 4.86 -3.45
C PHE A 152 8.42 6.24 -3.66
N GLY A 153 9.11 7.35 -3.35
CA GLY A 153 8.59 8.70 -3.48
C GLY A 153 7.57 9.04 -2.38
N ASN A 154 6.46 9.68 -2.73
CA ASN A 154 5.40 9.95 -1.76
C ASN A 154 4.49 8.73 -1.60
N ILE A 155 4.23 8.34 -0.34
CA ILE A 155 3.47 7.15 0.02
C ILE A 155 2.26 7.54 0.87
N VAL A 156 1.11 6.94 0.59
CA VAL A 156 -0.10 6.95 1.42
C VAL A 156 -0.49 5.52 1.74
N GLU A 157 -0.73 5.21 3.00
CA GLU A 157 -1.31 3.94 3.44
C GLU A 157 -2.74 4.16 3.94
N ILE A 158 -3.67 3.28 3.53
CA ILE A 158 -5.07 3.29 3.96
C ILE A 158 -5.39 1.97 4.63
N GLN A 159 -5.86 2.02 5.89
CA GLN A 159 -6.41 0.88 6.61
C GLN A 159 -7.89 0.74 6.30
N HIS A 160 -8.34 -0.42 5.85
CA HIS A 160 -9.74 -0.70 5.60
C HIS A 160 -10.40 -1.22 6.88
N VAL A 161 -11.24 -0.38 7.49
CA VAL A 161 -11.83 -0.62 8.83
C VAL A 161 -12.69 -1.89 8.82
N GLY A 162 -12.55 -2.70 9.88
CA GLY A 162 -13.26 -3.98 9.99
C GLY A 162 -12.63 -5.13 9.20
N THR A 163 -11.45 -4.89 8.62
CA THR A 163 -10.64 -5.89 7.91
C THR A 163 -9.20 -5.86 8.39
N ASP A 164 -8.42 -6.90 8.04
CA ASP A 164 -6.96 -6.92 8.23
C ASP A 164 -6.22 -6.38 7.00
N LEU A 165 -6.92 -5.64 6.12
CA LEU A 165 -6.37 -5.12 4.87
C LEU A 165 -5.84 -3.69 5.06
N THR A 166 -4.64 -3.47 4.54
CA THR A 166 -4.05 -2.16 4.29
C THR A 166 -3.71 -2.05 2.80
N THR A 167 -3.97 -0.91 2.20
CA THR A 167 -3.48 -0.61 0.85
C THR A 167 -2.45 0.49 0.89
N LEU A 168 -1.40 0.34 0.08
CA LEU A 168 -0.29 1.27 -0.04
C LEU A 168 -0.27 1.85 -1.46
N TYR A 169 -0.19 3.17 -1.53
CA TYR A 169 -0.11 3.94 -2.78
C TYR A 169 1.18 4.73 -2.75
N ALA A 170 2.12 4.39 -3.59
CA ALA A 170 3.42 5.04 -3.66
C ALA A 170 3.69 5.65 -5.04
N SER A 171 4.76 6.40 -5.18
CA SER A 171 5.08 7.22 -6.35
C SER A 171 4.03 8.31 -6.59
N LEU A 172 3.39 8.81 -5.53
CA LEU A 172 2.39 9.87 -5.66
C LEU A 172 3.05 11.22 -5.98
N GLY A 173 2.45 11.97 -6.88
CA GLY A 173 2.83 13.37 -7.16
C GLY A 173 2.21 14.31 -6.13
N GLU A 174 0.90 14.48 -6.18
CA GLU A 174 0.12 15.25 -5.21
C GLU A 174 -0.55 14.30 -4.23
N ILE A 175 -0.63 14.69 -2.96
CA ILE A 175 -1.41 14.02 -1.92
C ILE A 175 -2.56 14.93 -1.52
N ASN A 176 -3.79 14.45 -1.64
CA ASN A 176 -5.02 15.22 -1.38
C ASN A 176 -5.71 14.84 -0.06
N VAL A 177 -5.08 14.02 0.76
CA VAL A 177 -5.62 13.49 2.03
C VAL A 177 -4.67 13.78 3.19
N LYS A 178 -5.15 13.55 4.44
CA LYS A 178 -4.39 13.72 5.68
C LYS A 178 -4.46 12.45 6.51
N VAL A 179 -3.45 12.22 7.36
CA VAL A 179 -3.45 11.11 8.33
C VAL A 179 -4.67 11.20 9.24
N GLY A 180 -5.36 10.08 9.44
CA GLY A 180 -6.60 9.98 10.20
C GLY A 180 -7.87 10.38 9.42
N GLN A 181 -7.76 10.81 8.17
CA GLN A 181 -8.92 11.11 7.33
C GLN A 181 -9.63 9.82 6.93
N GLU A 182 -10.96 9.80 7.10
CA GLU A 182 -11.82 8.79 6.47
C GLU A 182 -11.91 9.08 4.98
N VAL A 183 -11.81 8.04 4.17
CA VAL A 183 -11.93 8.09 2.71
C VAL A 183 -12.96 7.08 2.23
N LYS A 184 -13.68 7.43 1.17
CA LYS A 184 -14.64 6.54 0.52
C LYS A 184 -14.04 5.88 -0.71
N SER A 185 -14.54 4.67 -1.03
CA SER A 185 -14.19 3.97 -2.26
C SER A 185 -14.42 4.86 -3.49
N GLY A 186 -13.36 5.12 -4.26
CA GLY A 186 -13.39 6.03 -5.40
C GLY A 186 -13.15 7.51 -5.04
N GLU A 187 -12.85 7.84 -3.78
CA GLU A 187 -12.39 9.19 -3.42
C GLU A 187 -10.97 9.43 -3.91
N LYS A 188 -10.74 10.60 -4.52
CA LYS A 188 -9.41 10.98 -5.00
C LYS A 188 -8.47 11.22 -3.81
N ILE A 189 -7.38 10.46 -3.74
CA ILE A 189 -6.36 10.58 -2.70
C ILE A 189 -5.09 11.28 -3.18
N GLY A 190 -4.89 11.38 -4.49
CA GLY A 190 -3.71 12.01 -5.06
C GLY A 190 -3.65 11.91 -6.57
N THR A 191 -2.44 12.06 -7.10
CA THR A 191 -2.11 11.85 -8.51
C THR A 191 -0.90 10.95 -8.65
N SER A 192 -0.74 10.32 -9.81
CA SER A 192 0.51 9.65 -10.19
C SER A 192 1.69 10.61 -10.16
N GLY A 193 2.88 10.09 -9.91
CA GLY A 193 4.11 10.85 -9.81
C GLY A 193 5.33 9.98 -10.07
N SER A 194 6.48 10.38 -9.53
CA SER A 194 7.77 9.73 -9.76
C SER A 194 8.32 9.04 -8.51
N SER A 195 9.15 8.04 -8.75
CA SER A 195 9.95 7.38 -7.72
C SER A 195 11.22 6.78 -8.35
N SER A 196 12.24 6.45 -7.53
CA SER A 196 13.49 5.90 -8.05
C SER A 196 13.30 4.52 -8.70
N ILE A 197 12.39 3.69 -8.20
CA ILE A 197 12.12 2.36 -8.77
C ILE A 197 11.43 2.42 -10.14
N ASN A 198 10.80 3.53 -10.49
CA ASN A 198 10.09 3.70 -11.75
C ASN A 198 10.92 4.37 -12.84
N GLY A 199 12.18 4.76 -12.52
CA GLY A 199 13.18 5.22 -13.48
C GLY A 199 12.70 6.44 -14.25
N ASP A 200 12.63 6.32 -15.60
CA ASP A 200 12.37 7.43 -16.51
C ASP A 200 10.92 7.93 -16.56
N TYR A 201 10.00 7.31 -15.81
CA TYR A 201 8.60 7.73 -15.78
C TYR A 201 8.35 8.74 -14.67
N SER A 202 7.82 9.90 -15.05
CA SER A 202 7.44 10.99 -14.14
C SER A 202 6.03 10.80 -13.56
N ASN A 203 5.22 9.93 -14.17
CA ASN A 203 3.82 9.70 -13.81
C ASN A 203 3.51 8.21 -13.70
N SER A 204 3.85 7.63 -12.57
CA SER A 204 3.62 6.23 -12.23
C SER A 204 2.90 6.09 -10.87
N LEU A 205 2.39 4.91 -10.59
CA LEU A 205 1.81 4.52 -9.32
C LEU A 205 2.33 3.13 -8.96
N HIS A 206 2.94 2.98 -7.79
CA HIS A 206 3.15 1.67 -7.17
C HIS A 206 2.02 1.40 -6.18
N PHE A 207 1.38 0.24 -6.30
CA PHE A 207 0.21 -0.12 -5.51
C PHE A 207 0.34 -1.50 -4.90
N GLU A 208 0.17 -1.58 -3.56
CA GLU A 208 0.19 -2.84 -2.80
C GLU A 208 -1.13 -3.09 -2.08
N VAL A 209 -1.49 -4.36 -1.92
CA VAL A 209 -2.54 -4.84 -1.03
C VAL A 209 -1.89 -5.75 0.01
N ILE A 210 -2.06 -5.41 1.28
CA ILE A 210 -1.38 -6.07 2.40
C ILE A 210 -2.46 -6.61 3.35
N LYS A 211 -2.40 -7.90 3.67
CA LYS A 211 -3.26 -8.56 4.66
C LYS A 211 -2.40 -9.26 5.71
N ASN A 212 -2.53 -8.89 6.98
CA ASN A 212 -1.73 -9.46 8.06
C ASN A 212 -0.22 -9.47 7.73
N ASP A 213 0.32 -8.33 7.25
CA ASP A 213 1.71 -8.12 6.84
C ASP A 213 2.17 -8.95 5.61
N ILE A 214 1.25 -9.64 4.93
CA ILE A 214 1.52 -10.39 3.71
C ILE A 214 1.02 -9.59 2.52
N CYS A 215 1.90 -9.32 1.55
CA CYS A 215 1.53 -8.68 0.29
C CYS A 215 0.81 -9.68 -0.62
N LEU A 216 -0.32 -9.26 -1.16
CA LEU A 216 -1.15 -10.03 -2.07
C LEU A 216 -1.08 -9.42 -3.47
N ASN A 217 -1.24 -10.24 -4.53
CA ASN A 217 -1.28 -9.73 -5.88
C ASN A 217 -2.55 -8.89 -6.13
N PRO A 218 -2.43 -7.56 -6.30
CA PRO A 218 -3.60 -6.70 -6.48
C PRO A 218 -4.49 -7.08 -7.66
N ILE A 219 -3.90 -7.60 -8.75
CA ILE A 219 -4.63 -7.94 -9.98
C ILE A 219 -5.68 -9.03 -9.71
N ASP A 220 -5.35 -9.98 -8.86
CA ASP A 220 -6.23 -11.11 -8.53
C ASP A 220 -7.36 -10.72 -7.57
N LEU A 221 -7.33 -9.50 -7.02
CA LEU A 221 -8.25 -9.02 -5.98
C LEU A 221 -9.29 -8.03 -6.50
N TYR A 222 -9.04 -7.36 -7.61
CA TYR A 222 -9.99 -6.39 -8.17
C TYR A 222 -11.36 -7.04 -8.44
N GLY A 223 -12.41 -6.39 -7.94
CA GLY A 223 -13.78 -6.87 -8.05
C GLY A 223 -14.21 -7.89 -6.98
N LYS A 224 -13.28 -8.40 -6.15
CA LYS A 224 -13.64 -9.25 -5.01
C LYS A 224 -14.19 -8.40 -3.86
N GLN A 225 -15.11 -8.96 -3.10
CA GLN A 225 -15.59 -8.35 -1.87
C GLN A 225 -14.49 -8.39 -0.80
N LEU A 226 -14.40 -7.36 0.04
CA LEU A 226 -13.34 -7.28 1.06
C LEU A 226 -13.37 -8.46 2.04
N LYS A 227 -14.55 -9.02 2.32
CA LYS A 227 -14.71 -10.23 3.16
C LYS A 227 -14.15 -11.52 2.53
N GLU A 228 -13.92 -11.51 1.21
CA GLU A 228 -13.41 -12.67 0.46
C GLU A 228 -11.88 -12.62 0.28
N ILE A 229 -11.27 -11.48 0.62
CA ILE A 229 -9.84 -11.27 0.60
C ILE A 229 -9.27 -11.63 1.98
#